data_0069780915f837298db6069418847692
#
_entry.id   0069780915f837298db6069418847692
#
_cell.length_a   1.000
_cell.length_b   1.000
_cell.length_c   1.000
_cell.angle_alpha   90.00
_cell.angle_beta   90.00
_cell.angle_gamma   90.00
#
_symmetry.space_group_name_H-M   'P 1'
#
loop_
_entity.id
_entity.type
_entity.pdbx_description
1 polymer ?
#
loop_
_entity_poly.entity_id
_entity_poly.type
_entity_poly.pdbx_seq_one_letter_code
_entity_poly.pdbx_strand_id
1 'polypeptide(L)'
;MISGERDVATPWTGHGEILAREIPGAKALHLAAAHLSNLERPHSITTALLAFLLPQPNAYADSLQAGFEVRHAVLGDSHVDKAIAGTTEFTRQFQELITRYAWGAIWSRPELDRRTRRLLALALTASLGRWEKFALHVRAALASELELCDLKEVLLQTAVYAGAPAANTGFQIAAEQIKKID
;
A
#
# COMPACT_ATOMS: atom_id res chain seq x y z
N MET A 1 24.63 7.77 4.62
CA MET A 1 26.10 7.85 4.44
C MET A 1 26.77 7.88 5.81
N ILE A 2 27.88 7.15 5.99
CA ILE A 2 28.62 7.10 7.23
C ILE A 2 30.02 7.66 6.97
N SER A 3 30.50 8.56 7.81
CA SER A 3 31.80 9.21 7.70
C SER A 3 32.54 9.16 9.02
N GLY A 4 33.84 8.88 8.97
CA GLY A 4 34.75 9.00 10.12
C GLY A 4 35.22 10.45 10.29
N GLU A 5 35.14 11.00 11.49
CA GLU A 5 35.59 12.37 11.78
C GLU A 5 37.12 12.58 11.57
N ARG A 6 37.88 11.49 11.66
CA ARG A 6 39.35 11.48 11.50
C ARG A 6 39.77 10.83 10.18
N ASP A 7 38.84 10.68 9.23
CA ASP A 7 39.14 10.12 7.91
C ASP A 7 39.86 11.14 7.05
N VAL A 8 41.14 10.89 6.78
CA VAL A 8 41.98 11.74 5.93
C VAL A 8 42.00 11.29 4.46
N ALA A 9 41.56 10.05 4.19
CA ALA A 9 41.53 9.50 2.84
C ALA A 9 40.29 9.99 2.06
N THR A 10 39.13 9.99 2.76
CA THR A 10 37.86 10.50 2.22
C THR A 10 37.20 11.41 3.25
N PRO A 11 37.78 12.61 3.47
CA PRO A 11 37.25 13.52 4.47
C PRO A 11 35.81 13.95 4.14
N TRP A 12 35.04 14.26 5.18
CA TRP A 12 33.67 14.73 4.99
C TRP A 12 33.60 15.95 4.06
N THR A 13 34.42 16.95 4.34
CA THR A 13 34.51 18.17 3.55
C THR A 13 35.03 17.87 2.15
N GLY A 14 34.25 18.24 1.14
CA GLY A 14 34.61 18.05 -0.26
C GLY A 14 34.27 16.65 -0.84
N HIS A 15 33.92 15.66 -0.01
CA HIS A 15 33.49 14.33 -0.48
C HIS A 15 32.07 13.99 0.04
N GLY A 16 31.96 13.64 1.31
CA GLY A 16 30.69 13.25 1.91
C GLY A 16 29.63 14.35 1.91
N GLU A 17 30.09 15.59 2.08
CA GLU A 17 29.22 16.78 2.03
C GLU A 17 28.55 16.96 0.66
N ILE A 18 29.29 16.74 -0.42
CA ILE A 18 28.76 16.81 -1.79
C ILE A 18 27.69 15.75 -1.98
N LEU A 19 27.98 14.50 -1.63
CA LEU A 19 27.03 13.39 -1.77
C LEU A 19 25.77 13.61 -0.91
N ALA A 20 25.92 14.15 0.30
CA ALA A 20 24.79 14.44 1.17
C ALA A 20 23.87 15.53 0.59
N ARG A 21 24.44 16.48 -0.15
CA ARG A 21 23.68 17.54 -0.82
C ARG A 21 23.00 17.07 -2.11
N GLU A 22 23.69 16.28 -2.92
CA GLU A 22 23.23 15.87 -4.26
C GLU A 22 22.22 14.71 -4.22
N ILE A 23 22.21 13.89 -3.15
CA ILE A 23 21.29 12.76 -3.02
C ILE A 23 20.06 13.17 -2.21
N PRO A 24 18.86 13.25 -2.80
CA PRO A 24 17.64 13.59 -2.08
C PRO A 24 17.37 12.64 -0.91
N GLY A 25 17.14 13.19 0.28
CA GLY A 25 16.85 12.38 1.48
C GLY A 25 18.08 11.68 2.08
N ALA A 26 19.29 12.00 1.63
CA ALA A 26 20.51 11.45 2.22
C ALA A 26 20.61 11.74 3.71
N LYS A 27 20.91 10.70 4.50
CA LYS A 27 21.19 10.82 5.93
C LYS A 27 22.70 10.67 6.15
N ALA A 28 23.29 11.55 6.92
CA ALA A 28 24.70 11.49 7.29
C ALA A 28 24.86 11.08 8.77
N LEU A 29 25.83 10.23 9.05
CA LEU A 29 26.25 9.85 10.39
C LEU A 29 27.76 10.05 10.48
N HIS A 30 28.18 10.86 11.45
CA HIS A 30 29.59 11.08 11.75
C HIS A 30 29.99 10.25 12.95
N LEU A 31 31.10 9.53 12.85
CA LEU A 31 31.61 8.67 13.90
C LEU A 31 33.04 9.11 14.29
N ALA A 32 33.36 9.04 15.56
CA ALA A 32 34.69 9.26 16.09
C ALA A 32 35.63 8.10 15.69
N ALA A 33 35.90 7.98 14.37
CA ALA A 33 36.67 6.92 13.72
C ALA A 33 37.45 7.51 12.55
N ALA A 34 38.43 6.75 12.03
CA ALA A 34 39.13 7.05 10.80
C ALA A 34 38.49 6.35 9.59
N HIS A 35 39.24 6.02 8.57
CA HIS A 35 38.73 5.49 7.28
C HIS A 35 38.06 4.14 7.42
N LEU A 36 38.56 3.27 8.29
CA LEU A 36 37.95 1.93 8.54
C LEU A 36 36.95 1.98 9.70
N SER A 37 36.00 2.88 9.64
CA SER A 37 35.02 3.13 10.69
C SER A 37 34.20 1.89 11.05
N ASN A 38 34.00 0.97 10.12
CA ASN A 38 33.35 -0.33 10.35
C ASN A 38 34.15 -1.27 11.27
N LEU A 39 35.47 -1.17 11.28
CA LEU A 39 36.34 -1.92 12.18
C LEU A 39 36.54 -1.22 13.52
N GLU A 40 36.65 0.12 13.49
CA GLU A 40 36.85 0.93 14.68
C GLU A 40 35.59 1.10 15.55
N ARG A 41 34.41 1.14 14.89
CA ARG A 41 33.11 1.34 15.52
C ARG A 41 32.03 0.37 15.00
N PRO A 42 32.28 -0.97 15.07
CA PRO A 42 31.40 -1.96 14.46
C PRO A 42 29.96 -1.88 14.99
N HIS A 43 29.80 -1.69 16.29
CA HIS A 43 28.47 -1.61 16.90
C HIS A 43 27.69 -0.38 16.42
N SER A 44 28.33 0.78 16.36
CA SER A 44 27.70 2.03 15.90
C SER A 44 27.28 1.93 14.44
N ILE A 45 28.14 1.35 13.59
CA ILE A 45 27.82 1.13 12.16
C ILE A 45 26.69 0.12 12.00
N THR A 46 26.76 -1.01 12.67
CA THR A 46 25.71 -2.03 12.60
C THR A 46 24.37 -1.46 13.06
N THR A 47 24.33 -0.73 14.17
CA THR A 47 23.11 -0.08 14.67
C THR A 47 22.56 0.92 13.66
N ALA A 48 23.42 1.76 13.07
CA ALA A 48 22.99 2.74 12.08
C ALA A 48 22.47 2.08 10.79
N LEU A 49 23.12 1.04 10.31
CA LEU A 49 22.68 0.27 9.15
C LEU A 49 21.35 -0.44 9.43
N LEU A 50 21.19 -1.08 10.57
CA LEU A 50 19.93 -1.71 10.96
C LEU A 50 18.81 -0.68 11.09
N ALA A 51 19.09 0.48 11.69
CA ALA A 51 18.10 1.56 11.79
C ALA A 51 17.73 2.16 10.41
N PHE A 52 18.60 2.07 9.42
CA PHE A 52 18.33 2.52 8.05
C PHE A 52 17.62 1.47 7.20
N LEU A 53 18.05 0.22 7.29
CA LEU A 53 17.57 -0.88 6.43
C LEU A 53 16.31 -1.55 6.95
N LEU A 54 16.16 -1.63 8.29
CA LEU A 54 14.96 -2.23 8.87
C LEU A 54 13.83 -1.20 8.91
N PRO A 55 12.58 -1.61 8.66
CA PRO A 55 11.44 -0.75 8.89
C PRO A 55 11.48 -0.23 10.34
N GLN A 56 11.41 1.09 10.50
CA GLN A 56 11.32 1.67 11.84
C GLN A 56 10.05 1.12 12.54
N PRO A 57 10.07 0.87 13.85
CA PRO A 57 8.88 0.39 14.58
C PRO A 57 7.65 1.27 14.32
N ASN A 58 7.84 2.59 14.21
CA ASN A 58 6.77 3.52 13.86
C ASN A 58 6.31 3.36 12.42
N ALA A 59 7.21 3.11 11.45
CA ALA A 59 6.82 2.87 10.06
C ALA A 59 5.90 1.65 9.91
N TYR A 60 6.05 0.64 10.77
CA TYR A 60 5.14 -0.51 10.76
C TYR A 60 3.78 -0.16 11.35
N ALA A 61 3.73 0.60 12.45
CA ALA A 61 2.47 1.11 13.02
C ALA A 61 1.82 2.12 12.07
N ASP A 62 2.62 3.06 11.53
CA ASP A 62 2.17 4.08 10.58
C ASP A 62 1.58 3.45 9.32
N SER A 63 2.16 2.35 8.81
CA SER A 63 1.63 1.63 7.65
C SER A 63 0.27 0.97 7.93
N LEU A 64 -0.01 0.54 9.15
CA LEU A 64 -1.32 0.01 9.52
C LEU A 64 -2.35 1.14 9.58
N GLN A 65 -2.02 2.25 10.22
CA GLN A 65 -2.88 3.41 10.30
C GLN A 65 -3.20 3.97 8.91
N ALA A 66 -2.18 4.21 8.08
CA ALA A 66 -2.35 4.64 6.70
C ALA A 66 -3.18 3.62 5.88
N GLY A 67 -2.98 2.32 6.12
CA GLY A 67 -3.78 1.27 5.50
C GLY A 67 -5.25 1.32 5.90
N PHE A 68 -5.58 1.61 7.15
CA PHE A 68 -6.96 1.82 7.59
C PHE A 68 -7.58 3.05 6.94
N GLU A 69 -6.88 4.18 6.88
CA GLU A 69 -7.37 5.41 6.23
C GLU A 69 -7.72 5.16 4.76
N VAL A 70 -6.85 4.49 4.02
CA VAL A 70 -7.12 4.13 2.62
C VAL A 70 -8.27 3.13 2.51
N ARG A 71 -8.34 2.14 3.40
CA ARG A 71 -9.41 1.13 3.42
C ARG A 71 -10.78 1.78 3.67
N HIS A 72 -10.89 2.70 4.62
CA HIS A 72 -12.09 3.50 4.88
C HIS A 72 -12.47 4.32 3.65
N ALA A 73 -11.52 5.05 3.09
CA ALA A 73 -11.76 5.87 1.91
C ALA A 73 -12.20 5.07 0.67
N VAL A 74 -11.80 3.79 0.56
CA VAL A 74 -12.15 2.92 -0.59
C VAL A 74 -13.41 2.12 -0.36
N LEU A 75 -13.62 1.54 0.82
CA LEU A 75 -14.75 0.62 1.10
C LEU A 75 -15.91 1.27 1.85
N GLY A 76 -15.70 2.48 2.39
CA GLY A 76 -16.65 3.18 3.24
C GLY A 76 -16.57 2.77 4.72
N ASP A 77 -16.85 3.73 5.59
CA ASP A 77 -16.68 3.59 7.04
C ASP A 77 -17.51 2.44 7.62
N SER A 78 -18.81 2.38 7.29
CA SER A 78 -19.73 1.36 7.81
C SER A 78 -19.23 -0.07 7.56
N HIS A 79 -18.65 -0.35 6.39
CA HIS A 79 -18.11 -1.67 6.09
C HIS A 79 -16.83 -1.97 6.87
N VAL A 80 -15.94 -1.01 6.97
CA VAL A 80 -14.64 -1.17 7.63
C VAL A 80 -14.83 -1.28 9.13
N ASP A 81 -15.65 -0.42 9.75
CA ASP A 81 -15.96 -0.46 11.18
C ASP A 81 -16.58 -1.80 11.59
N LYS A 82 -17.52 -2.32 10.78
CA LYS A 82 -18.10 -3.63 11.00
C LYS A 82 -17.07 -4.76 10.92
N ALA A 83 -16.11 -4.65 9.97
CA ALA A 83 -15.03 -5.64 9.85
C ALA A 83 -14.06 -5.58 11.02
N ILE A 84 -13.76 -4.38 11.53
CA ILE A 84 -12.92 -4.16 12.71
C ILE A 84 -13.62 -4.72 13.96
N ALA A 85 -14.89 -4.37 14.16
CA ALA A 85 -15.68 -4.86 15.29
C ALA A 85 -15.84 -6.39 15.31
N GLY A 86 -15.87 -7.02 14.13
CA GLY A 86 -15.93 -8.47 13.98
C GLY A 86 -14.56 -9.18 14.07
N THR A 87 -13.47 -8.44 14.32
CA THR A 87 -12.14 -9.03 14.42
C THR A 87 -11.99 -9.81 15.73
N THR A 88 -11.61 -11.08 15.62
CA THR A 88 -11.35 -11.98 16.75
C THR A 88 -9.83 -12.19 16.90
N GLU A 89 -9.42 -12.83 18.01
CA GLU A 89 -8.01 -13.26 18.20
C GLU A 89 -7.52 -14.09 17.00
N PHE A 90 -8.36 -15.00 16.51
CA PHE A 90 -8.05 -15.84 15.35
C PHE A 90 -7.85 -15.07 14.05
N THR A 91 -8.62 -14.01 13.82
CA THR A 91 -8.60 -13.27 12.54
C THR A 91 -7.70 -12.04 12.55
N ARG A 92 -7.25 -11.58 13.72
CA ARG A 92 -6.51 -10.32 13.90
C ARG A 92 -5.29 -10.22 13.01
N GLN A 93 -4.41 -11.19 13.05
CA GLN A 93 -3.17 -11.17 12.28
C GLN A 93 -3.44 -11.09 10.77
N PHE A 94 -4.46 -11.77 10.28
CA PHE A 94 -4.86 -11.69 8.88
C PHE A 94 -5.44 -10.30 8.53
N GLN A 95 -6.29 -9.72 9.40
CA GLN A 95 -6.82 -8.37 9.17
C GLN A 95 -5.72 -7.31 9.15
N GLU A 96 -4.75 -7.39 10.05
CA GLU A 96 -3.59 -6.50 10.05
C GLU A 96 -2.73 -6.69 8.81
N LEU A 97 -2.43 -7.92 8.43
CA LEU A 97 -1.66 -8.24 7.23
C LEU A 97 -2.31 -7.64 5.98
N ILE A 98 -3.61 -7.91 5.77
CA ILE A 98 -4.29 -7.42 4.56
C ILE A 98 -4.45 -5.89 4.56
N THR A 99 -4.61 -5.28 5.74
CA THR A 99 -4.70 -3.83 5.85
C THR A 99 -3.37 -3.17 5.48
N ARG A 100 -2.24 -3.68 5.97
CA ARG A 100 -0.92 -3.18 5.60
C ARG A 100 -0.58 -3.44 4.14
N TYR A 101 -0.76 -4.69 3.69
CA TYR A 101 -0.34 -5.12 2.36
C TYR A 101 -1.22 -4.51 1.26
N ALA A 102 -2.52 -4.79 1.28
CA ALA A 102 -3.40 -4.33 0.21
C ALA A 102 -3.61 -2.81 0.27
N TRP A 103 -3.99 -2.28 1.43
CA TRP A 103 -4.40 -0.89 1.56
C TRP A 103 -3.21 0.04 1.78
N GLY A 104 -2.32 -0.31 2.71
CA GLY A 104 -1.14 0.50 3.04
C GLY A 104 -0.04 0.45 1.99
N ALA A 105 0.21 -0.69 1.33
CA ALA A 105 1.34 -0.82 0.41
C ALA A 105 0.94 -0.73 -1.08
N ILE A 106 -0.29 -1.11 -1.46
CA ILE A 106 -0.69 -1.13 -2.87
C ILE A 106 -1.70 -0.02 -3.21
N TRP A 107 -2.80 0.08 -2.47
CA TRP A 107 -3.83 1.08 -2.76
C TRP A 107 -3.41 2.54 -2.45
N SER A 108 -2.41 2.73 -1.61
CA SER A 108 -1.81 4.03 -1.29
C SER A 108 -0.85 4.57 -2.34
N ARG A 109 -0.41 3.73 -3.29
CA ARG A 109 0.59 4.13 -4.30
C ARG A 109 0.02 5.17 -5.27
N PRO A 110 0.79 6.22 -5.62
CA PRO A 110 0.33 7.32 -6.46
C PRO A 110 0.28 7.01 -7.97
N GLU A 111 0.96 5.96 -8.45
CA GLU A 111 1.13 5.68 -9.89
C GLU A 111 -0.20 5.35 -10.62
N LEU A 112 -1.17 4.80 -9.90
CA LEU A 112 -2.53 4.63 -10.40
C LEU A 112 -3.50 5.36 -9.48
N ASP A 113 -4.39 6.15 -10.04
CA ASP A 113 -5.44 6.81 -9.28
C ASP A 113 -6.46 5.81 -8.71
N ARG A 114 -7.25 6.28 -7.76
CA ARG A 114 -8.23 5.45 -7.05
C ARG A 114 -9.31 4.91 -7.97
N ARG A 115 -9.78 5.72 -8.93
CA ARG A 115 -10.77 5.32 -9.92
C ARG A 115 -10.27 4.16 -10.77
N THR A 116 -9.06 4.25 -11.31
CA THR A 116 -8.42 3.18 -12.09
C THR A 116 -8.26 1.90 -11.25
N ARG A 117 -7.82 2.01 -9.99
CA ARG A 117 -7.72 0.83 -9.09
C ARG A 117 -9.08 0.17 -8.85
N ARG A 118 -10.17 0.94 -8.75
CA ARG A 118 -11.53 0.39 -8.62
C ARG A 118 -11.97 -0.37 -9.87
N LEU A 119 -11.74 0.18 -11.06
CA LEU A 119 -12.03 -0.50 -12.32
C LEU A 119 -11.29 -1.84 -12.42
N LEU A 120 -10.00 -1.84 -12.07
CA LEU A 120 -9.18 -3.07 -12.03
C LEU A 120 -9.70 -4.07 -10.98
N ALA A 121 -10.05 -3.62 -9.78
CA ALA A 121 -10.58 -4.50 -8.73
C ALA A 121 -11.91 -5.15 -9.16
N LEU A 122 -12.79 -4.40 -9.81
CA LEU A 122 -14.06 -4.92 -10.36
C LEU A 122 -13.79 -5.95 -11.46
N ALA A 123 -12.95 -5.62 -12.44
CA ALA A 123 -12.62 -6.55 -13.53
C ALA A 123 -11.97 -7.84 -13.02
N LEU A 124 -10.98 -7.74 -12.14
CA LEU A 124 -10.26 -8.89 -11.59
C LEU A 124 -11.15 -9.76 -10.70
N THR A 125 -11.98 -9.15 -9.84
CA THR A 125 -12.88 -9.93 -8.95
C THR A 125 -13.96 -10.63 -9.73
N ALA A 126 -14.51 -10.02 -10.79
CA ALA A 126 -15.46 -10.65 -11.69
C ALA A 126 -14.81 -11.79 -12.48
N SER A 127 -13.63 -11.55 -13.08
CA SER A 127 -12.89 -12.53 -13.87
C SER A 127 -12.50 -13.77 -13.06
N LEU A 128 -12.14 -13.58 -11.79
CA LEU A 128 -11.76 -14.65 -10.86
C LEU A 128 -12.93 -15.30 -10.12
N GLY A 129 -14.17 -14.88 -10.38
CA GLY A 129 -15.35 -15.39 -9.70
C GLY A 129 -15.40 -15.07 -8.19
N ARG A 130 -14.76 -13.97 -7.76
CA ARG A 130 -14.75 -13.54 -6.36
C ARG A 130 -15.97 -12.67 -6.04
N TRP A 131 -17.15 -13.26 -6.16
CA TRP A 131 -18.42 -12.56 -6.23
C TRP A 131 -18.76 -11.73 -4.99
N GLU A 132 -18.44 -12.19 -3.79
CA GLU A 132 -18.62 -11.39 -2.56
C GLU A 132 -17.77 -10.11 -2.58
N LYS A 133 -16.51 -10.22 -3.05
CA LYS A 133 -15.62 -9.07 -3.18
C LYS A 133 -16.06 -8.16 -4.31
N PHE A 134 -16.50 -8.73 -5.44
CA PHE A 134 -17.09 -7.98 -6.52
C PHE A 134 -18.29 -7.15 -6.05
N ALA A 135 -19.26 -7.76 -5.38
CA ALA A 135 -20.44 -7.07 -4.83
C ALA A 135 -20.07 -5.93 -3.86
N LEU A 136 -19.06 -6.16 -3.01
CA LEU A 136 -18.53 -5.13 -2.11
C LEU A 136 -17.95 -3.95 -2.90
N HIS A 137 -17.11 -4.22 -3.89
CA HIS A 137 -16.50 -3.18 -4.72
C HIS A 137 -17.51 -2.44 -5.59
N VAL A 138 -18.57 -3.10 -6.07
CA VAL A 138 -19.67 -2.43 -6.79
C VAL A 138 -20.32 -1.37 -5.89
N ARG A 139 -20.74 -1.73 -4.66
CA ARG A 139 -21.36 -0.78 -3.74
C ARG A 139 -20.44 0.41 -3.42
N ALA A 140 -19.19 0.10 -3.07
CA ALA A 140 -18.22 1.12 -2.71
C ALA A 140 -17.87 2.06 -3.88
N ALA A 141 -17.85 1.52 -5.10
CA ALA A 141 -17.54 2.28 -6.30
C ALA A 141 -18.66 3.24 -6.69
N LEU A 142 -19.91 2.76 -6.68
CA LEU A 142 -21.07 3.59 -7.02
C LEU A 142 -21.38 4.65 -5.95
N ALA A 143 -20.97 4.43 -4.71
CA ALA A 143 -21.08 5.43 -3.65
C ALA A 143 -20.02 6.54 -3.73
N SER A 144 -19.07 6.47 -4.66
CA SER A 144 -17.94 7.39 -4.70
C SER A 144 -17.56 7.86 -6.11
N GLU A 145 -16.66 7.15 -6.80
CA GLU A 145 -16.01 7.72 -7.99
C GLU A 145 -16.51 7.14 -9.33
N LEU A 146 -17.31 6.07 -9.33
CA LEU A 146 -17.75 5.40 -10.55
C LEU A 146 -19.22 5.64 -10.84
N GLU A 147 -19.52 5.72 -12.13
CA GLU A 147 -20.88 5.78 -12.66
C GLU A 147 -21.33 4.40 -13.16
N LEU A 148 -22.64 4.24 -13.41
CA LEU A 148 -23.18 2.99 -13.95
C LEU A 148 -22.59 2.62 -15.33
N CYS A 149 -22.25 3.62 -16.14
CA CYS A 149 -21.59 3.41 -17.43
C CYS A 149 -20.20 2.78 -17.27
N ASP A 150 -19.42 3.19 -16.27
CA ASP A 150 -18.11 2.61 -15.98
C ASP A 150 -18.23 1.13 -15.63
N LEU A 151 -19.17 0.80 -14.73
CA LEU A 151 -19.42 -0.58 -14.31
C LEU A 151 -19.83 -1.47 -15.49
N LYS A 152 -20.69 -0.93 -16.35
CA LYS A 152 -21.11 -1.62 -17.57
C LYS A 152 -19.91 -1.92 -18.49
N GLU A 153 -19.06 -0.93 -18.75
CA GLU A 153 -17.89 -1.11 -19.62
C GLU A 153 -16.89 -2.11 -19.05
N VAL A 154 -16.65 -2.09 -17.71
CA VAL A 154 -15.83 -3.12 -17.04
C VAL A 154 -16.38 -4.53 -17.28
N LEU A 155 -17.69 -4.71 -17.15
CA LEU A 155 -18.30 -6.04 -17.36
C LEU A 155 -18.31 -6.47 -18.81
N LEU A 156 -18.51 -5.55 -19.76
CA LEU A 156 -18.35 -5.83 -21.18
C LEU A 156 -16.92 -6.26 -21.53
N GLN A 157 -15.94 -5.56 -20.99
CA GLN A 157 -14.53 -5.92 -21.14
C GLN A 157 -14.21 -7.27 -20.48
N THR A 158 -14.80 -7.56 -19.33
CA THR A 158 -14.70 -8.88 -18.67
C THR A 158 -15.25 -10.00 -19.55
N ALA A 159 -16.34 -9.76 -20.30
CA ALA A 159 -16.89 -10.75 -21.22
C ALA A 159 -15.89 -11.18 -22.31
N VAL A 160 -15.07 -10.24 -22.78
CA VAL A 160 -14.07 -10.50 -23.82
C VAL A 160 -12.93 -11.39 -23.30
N TYR A 161 -12.42 -11.11 -22.10
CA TYR A 161 -11.20 -11.76 -21.58
C TYR A 161 -11.45 -12.93 -20.62
N ALA A 162 -12.58 -12.90 -19.90
CA ALA A 162 -12.96 -13.95 -18.92
C ALA A 162 -14.20 -14.75 -19.35
N GLY A 163 -14.79 -14.40 -20.50
CA GLY A 163 -15.93 -15.09 -21.08
C GLY A 163 -17.29 -14.54 -20.63
N ALA A 164 -18.28 -14.71 -21.50
CA ALA A 164 -19.65 -14.25 -21.29
C ALA A 164 -20.31 -14.77 -19.99
N PRO A 165 -20.06 -16.01 -19.54
CA PRO A 165 -20.65 -16.47 -18.27
C PRO A 165 -20.21 -15.65 -17.05
N ALA A 166 -18.93 -15.26 -16.98
CA ALA A 166 -18.41 -14.41 -15.89
C ALA A 166 -19.09 -13.03 -15.91
N ALA A 167 -19.14 -12.41 -17.08
CA ALA A 167 -19.78 -11.12 -17.25
C ALA A 167 -21.29 -11.17 -16.90
N ASN A 168 -22.01 -12.21 -17.35
CA ASN A 168 -23.44 -12.39 -17.06
C ASN A 168 -23.70 -12.45 -15.54
N THR A 169 -22.93 -13.25 -14.81
CA THR A 169 -23.00 -13.29 -13.34
C THR A 169 -22.66 -11.92 -12.74
N GLY A 170 -21.64 -11.24 -13.26
CA GLY A 170 -21.28 -9.89 -12.83
C GLY A 170 -22.41 -8.89 -13.01
N PHE A 171 -23.10 -8.89 -14.16
CA PHE A 171 -24.26 -8.03 -14.44
C PHE A 171 -25.42 -8.31 -13.47
N GLN A 172 -25.71 -9.58 -13.17
CA GLN A 172 -26.76 -9.96 -12.22
C GLN A 172 -26.46 -9.41 -10.82
N ILE A 173 -25.24 -9.66 -10.32
CA ILE A 173 -24.82 -9.17 -9.00
C ILE A 173 -24.80 -7.64 -8.96
N ALA A 174 -24.30 -6.99 -10.00
CA ALA A 174 -24.30 -5.53 -10.10
C ALA A 174 -25.72 -4.96 -10.01
N ALA A 175 -26.67 -5.51 -10.77
CA ALA A 175 -28.07 -5.10 -10.73
C ALA A 175 -28.71 -5.26 -9.34
N GLU A 176 -28.35 -6.32 -8.59
CA GLU A 176 -28.80 -6.49 -7.22
C GLU A 176 -28.24 -5.45 -6.25
N GLN A 177 -26.99 -5.02 -6.46
CA GLN A 177 -26.36 -4.00 -5.62
C GLN A 177 -26.90 -2.60 -5.92
N ILE A 178 -27.18 -2.28 -7.19
CA ILE A 178 -27.79 -1.01 -7.60
C ILE A 178 -29.15 -0.82 -6.92
N LYS A 179 -30.02 -1.84 -6.94
CA LYS A 179 -31.33 -1.80 -6.26
C LYS A 179 -31.28 -1.59 -4.75
N LYS A 180 -30.12 -1.73 -4.11
CA LYS A 180 -29.93 -1.52 -2.67
C LYS A 180 -29.44 -0.11 -2.34
N ILE A 181 -29.05 0.65 -3.36
CA ILE A 181 -28.56 2.01 -3.23
C ILE A 181 -29.69 3.00 -3.49
N ASP A 182 -30.62 2.66 -4.39
CA ASP A 182 -31.87 3.39 -4.64
C ASP A 182 -32.84 3.21 -3.46
#